data_f126b63c275ab8d59856494106e9148b
#
_entry.id   f126b63c275ab8d59856494106e9148b
#
_cell.length_a   1.000
_cell.length_b   1.000
_cell.length_c   1.000
_cell.angle_alpha   90.00
_cell.angle_beta   90.00
_cell.angle_gamma   90.00
#
_symmetry.space_group_name_H-M   'P 1'
#
loop_
_entity.id
_entity.type
_entity.pdbx_description
1 polymer ?
#
loop_
_entity_poly.entity_id
_entity_poly.type
_entity_poly.pdbx_seq_one_letter_code
_entity_poly.pdbx_strand_id
1 'polypeptide(L)'
;MQFVPKTTPTRPDITRSLHRAVGLLRLLAGHTRIGWRLSDLAKHTELDPATVHRLLTGLCDAGLATRVPGSKHYTLGPLAFE
;
A
#
# COMPACT_ATOMS: atom_id res chain seq x y z
N MET A 1 9.69 23.53 -15.93
CA MET A 1 8.34 23.24 -16.38
C MET A 1 7.54 22.64 -15.23
N GLN A 2 6.35 23.03 -15.14
CA GLN A 2 5.54 22.64 -14.03
C GLN A 2 4.29 21.92 -14.48
N PHE A 3 4.05 20.79 -13.89
CA PHE A 3 2.86 20.04 -14.18
C PHE A 3 1.74 20.45 -13.23
N VAL A 4 0.66 20.93 -13.78
CA VAL A 4 -0.47 21.34 -12.97
C VAL A 4 -1.72 20.67 -13.49
N PRO A 5 -2.20 19.67 -12.83
CA PRO A 5 -3.39 18.95 -13.26
C PRO A 5 -4.66 19.62 -12.81
N LYS A 6 -4.71 20.90 -12.88
CA LYS A 6 -5.77 21.69 -12.30
C LYS A 6 -7.14 21.38 -12.82
N THR A 7 -7.21 21.02 -14.08
CA THR A 7 -8.49 20.78 -14.70
C THR A 7 -8.89 19.32 -14.66
N THR A 8 -8.02 18.50 -14.19
CA THR A 8 -8.31 17.09 -14.15
C THR A 8 -9.36 16.83 -13.08
N PRO A 9 -10.53 16.34 -13.47
CA PRO A 9 -11.51 15.99 -12.47
C PRO A 9 -10.94 14.87 -11.64
N THR A 10 -10.84 15.12 -10.36
CA THR A 10 -10.33 14.12 -9.45
C THR A 10 -11.44 13.13 -9.19
N ARG A 11 -11.22 11.91 -9.57
CA ARG A 11 -12.17 10.88 -9.25
C ARG A 11 -12.01 10.50 -7.80
N PRO A 12 -13.07 10.63 -7.01
CA PRO A 12 -12.96 10.32 -5.58
C PRO A 12 -12.46 8.91 -5.32
N ASP A 13 -12.84 7.96 -6.17
CA ASP A 13 -12.41 6.58 -6.00
C ASP A 13 -10.91 6.42 -6.22
N ILE A 14 -10.34 7.13 -7.19
CA ILE A 14 -8.90 7.06 -7.45
C ILE A 14 -8.13 7.69 -6.31
N THR A 15 -8.57 8.86 -5.86
CA THR A 15 -7.92 9.55 -4.75
C THR A 15 -8.00 8.71 -3.49
N ARG A 16 -9.15 8.09 -3.26
CA ARG A 16 -9.32 7.26 -2.09
C ARG A 16 -8.39 6.06 -2.12
N SER A 17 -8.28 5.42 -3.27
CA SER A 17 -7.39 4.27 -3.40
C SER A 17 -5.94 4.66 -3.17
N LEU A 18 -5.55 5.81 -3.68
CA LEU A 18 -4.19 6.29 -3.49
C LEU A 18 -3.91 6.56 -2.01
N HIS A 19 -4.83 7.21 -1.32
CA HIS A 19 -4.67 7.47 0.10
C HIS A 19 -4.58 6.18 0.89
N ARG A 20 -5.38 5.20 0.54
CA ARG A 20 -5.35 3.91 1.21
C ARG A 20 -4.04 3.19 0.96
N ALA A 21 -3.55 3.24 -0.27
CA ALA A 21 -2.28 2.59 -0.60
C ALA A 21 -1.13 3.25 0.14
N VAL A 22 -1.12 4.57 0.21
CA VAL A 22 -0.09 5.29 0.95
C VAL A 22 -0.17 4.97 2.43
N GLY A 23 -1.39 4.86 2.96
CA GLY A 23 -1.57 4.46 4.36
C GLY A 23 -0.97 3.11 4.64
N LEU A 24 -1.16 2.15 3.74
CA LEU A 24 -0.57 0.83 3.90
C LEU A 24 0.96 0.92 3.86
N LEU A 25 1.51 1.71 2.96
CA LEU A 25 2.95 1.89 2.89
C LEU A 25 3.51 2.45 4.19
N ARG A 26 2.81 3.41 4.78
CA ARG A 26 3.26 3.99 6.04
C ARG A 26 3.29 2.96 7.15
N LEU A 27 2.28 2.10 7.20
CA LEU A 27 2.27 1.05 8.20
C LEU A 27 3.41 0.08 7.98
N LEU A 28 3.65 -0.31 6.73
CA LEU A 28 4.75 -1.22 6.42
C LEU A 28 6.09 -0.60 6.81
N ALA A 29 6.23 0.70 6.62
CA ALA A 29 7.47 1.39 6.96
C ALA A 29 7.70 1.44 8.46
N GLY A 30 6.63 1.43 9.24
CA GLY A 30 6.75 1.56 10.68
C GLY A 30 7.13 0.30 11.41
N HIS A 31 6.88 -0.86 10.80
CA HIS A 31 7.18 -2.15 11.43
C HIS A 31 7.90 -3.01 10.43
N THR A 32 9.20 -2.96 10.46
CA THR A 32 9.98 -3.48 9.37
C THR A 32 10.53 -4.88 9.56
N ARG A 33 10.68 -5.33 10.79
CA ARG A 33 11.34 -6.59 10.98
C ARG A 33 10.51 -7.78 10.55
N ILE A 34 9.32 -7.86 11.10
CA ILE A 34 8.46 -9.01 10.87
C ILE A 34 7.51 -8.75 9.73
N GLY A 35 7.14 -7.49 9.57
CA GLY A 35 6.14 -7.12 8.58
C GLY A 35 4.74 -7.23 9.15
N TRP A 36 3.77 -7.08 8.29
CA TRP A 36 2.36 -7.08 8.66
C TRP A 36 1.62 -8.17 7.92
N ARG A 37 0.75 -8.85 8.62
CA ARG A 37 -0.16 -9.76 7.97
C ARG A 37 -1.30 -8.97 7.37
N LEU A 38 -1.84 -9.49 6.27
CA LEU A 38 -2.94 -8.84 5.60
C LEU A 38 -4.12 -8.61 6.55
N SER A 39 -4.42 -9.61 7.37
CA SER A 39 -5.53 -9.49 8.30
C SER A 39 -5.32 -8.37 9.32
N ASP A 40 -4.09 -8.17 9.75
CA ASP A 40 -3.78 -7.12 10.71
C ASP A 40 -3.86 -5.75 10.04
N LEU A 41 -3.41 -5.67 8.80
CA LEU A 41 -3.54 -4.42 8.04
C LEU A 41 -5.01 -4.07 7.85
N ALA A 42 -5.83 -5.06 7.55
CA ALA A 42 -7.24 -4.81 7.37
C ALA A 42 -7.88 -4.29 8.66
N LYS A 43 -7.52 -4.89 9.77
CA LYS A 43 -8.05 -4.45 11.06
C LYS A 43 -7.61 -3.03 11.40
N HIS A 44 -6.34 -2.77 11.21
CA HIS A 44 -5.78 -1.47 11.58
C HIS A 44 -6.33 -0.34 10.73
N THR A 45 -6.54 -0.61 9.45
CA THR A 45 -7.04 0.41 8.53
C THR A 45 -8.55 0.43 8.46
N GLU A 46 -9.21 -0.56 9.04
CA GLU A 46 -10.66 -0.71 8.97
C GLU A 46 -11.13 -0.89 7.53
N LEU A 47 -10.25 -1.41 6.70
CA LEU A 47 -10.59 -1.70 5.32
C LEU A 47 -10.97 -3.16 5.20
N ASP A 48 -11.77 -3.43 4.18
CA ASP A 48 -12.14 -4.78 3.82
C ASP A 48 -10.90 -5.56 3.39
N PRO A 49 -10.75 -6.82 3.84
CA PRO A 49 -9.57 -7.60 3.46
C PRO A 49 -9.36 -7.72 1.96
N ALA A 50 -10.43 -7.81 1.19
CA ALA A 50 -10.29 -7.89 -0.27
C ALA A 50 -9.70 -6.60 -0.82
N THR A 51 -10.09 -5.47 -0.25
CA THR A 51 -9.54 -4.19 -0.66
C THR A 51 -8.06 -4.12 -0.31
N VAL A 52 -7.70 -4.54 0.89
CA VAL A 52 -6.29 -4.55 1.31
C VAL A 52 -5.48 -5.44 0.40
N HIS A 53 -6.00 -6.63 0.08
CA HIS A 53 -5.30 -7.55 -0.78
C HIS A 53 -5.05 -6.92 -2.17
N ARG A 54 -6.06 -6.26 -2.70
CA ARG A 54 -5.94 -5.63 -4.01
C ARG A 54 -4.90 -4.53 -4.02
N LEU A 55 -4.92 -3.71 -2.97
CA LEU A 55 -3.95 -2.62 -2.86
C LEU A 55 -2.54 -3.15 -2.65
N LEU A 56 -2.38 -4.17 -1.82
CA LEU A 56 -1.07 -4.76 -1.61
C LEU A 56 -0.54 -5.40 -2.89
N THR A 57 -1.40 -6.04 -3.65
CA THR A 57 -0.97 -6.62 -4.92
C THR A 57 -0.41 -5.54 -5.84
N GLY A 58 -1.09 -4.40 -5.92
CA GLY A 58 -0.60 -3.29 -6.73
C GLY A 58 0.71 -2.75 -6.20
N LEU A 59 0.85 -2.64 -4.89
CA LEU A 59 2.09 -2.16 -4.30
C LEU A 59 3.23 -3.14 -4.56
N CYS A 60 2.96 -4.43 -4.49
CA CYS A 60 3.96 -5.44 -4.78
C CYS A 60 4.38 -5.38 -6.24
N ASP A 61 3.42 -5.23 -7.14
CA ASP A 61 3.74 -5.13 -8.56
C ASP A 61 4.61 -3.91 -8.85
N ALA A 62 4.42 -2.86 -8.09
CA ALA A 62 5.22 -1.64 -8.26
C ALA A 62 6.57 -1.71 -7.57
N GLY A 63 6.83 -2.76 -6.81
CA GLY A 63 8.09 -2.89 -6.09
C GLY A 63 8.12 -2.13 -4.78
N LEU A 64 6.98 -1.58 -4.34
CA LEU A 64 6.92 -0.81 -3.10
C LEU A 64 6.63 -1.68 -1.90
N ALA A 65 6.08 -2.86 -2.11
CA ALA A 65 5.84 -3.82 -1.05
C ALA A 65 6.30 -5.18 -1.51
N THR A 66 6.52 -6.08 -0.57
CA THR A 66 6.87 -7.44 -0.92
C THR A 66 6.31 -8.36 0.15
N ARG A 67 5.98 -9.57 -0.27
CA ARG A 67 5.55 -10.59 0.64
C ARG A 67 6.77 -11.37 1.10
N VAL A 68 6.89 -11.53 2.40
CA VAL A 68 8.02 -12.28 2.95
C VAL A 68 7.89 -13.74 2.56
N PRO A 69 8.91 -14.32 1.90
CA PRO A 69 8.81 -15.70 1.45
C PRO A 69 8.53 -16.65 2.60
N GLY A 70 7.63 -17.59 2.34
CA GLY A 70 7.29 -18.59 3.33
C GLY A 70 6.40 -18.09 4.45
N SER A 71 5.87 -16.91 4.34
CA SER A 71 5.01 -16.36 5.38
C SER A 71 3.85 -15.61 4.73
N LYS A 72 2.96 -15.10 5.59
CA LYS A 72 1.85 -14.28 5.12
C LYS A 72 2.04 -12.83 5.49
N HIS A 73 3.29 -12.43 5.72
CA HIS A 73 3.61 -11.07 6.11
C HIS A 73 4.05 -10.26 4.90
N TYR A 74 3.80 -8.96 4.98
CA TYR A 74 4.19 -8.00 3.96
C TYR A 74 5.11 -6.96 4.57
N THR A 75 6.10 -6.55 3.81
CA THR A 75 7.06 -5.52 4.22
C THR A 75 7.25 -4.56 3.06
N LEU A 76 8.05 -3.52 3.29
CA LEU A 76 8.41 -2.63 2.21
C LEU A 76 9.22 -3.39 1.17
N GLY A 77 8.98 -3.05 -0.08
CA GLY A 77 9.69 -3.67 -1.19
C GLY A 77 10.98 -2.96 -1.52
N PRO A 78 11.74 -3.52 -2.47
CA PRO A 78 13.06 -2.97 -2.80
C PRO A 78 13.00 -1.53 -3.32
N LEU A 79 11.96 -1.17 -4.03
CA LEU A 79 11.88 0.17 -4.58
C LEU A 79 11.79 1.24 -3.48
N ALA A 80 11.28 0.87 -2.32
CA ALA A 80 11.13 1.82 -1.22
C ALA A 80 12.46 2.19 -0.59
N PHE A 81 13.52 1.46 -0.90
CA PHE A 81 14.83 1.70 -0.32
C PHE A 81 15.82 2.32 -1.29
N GLU A 82 15.39 2.67 -2.47
CA GLU A 82 16.28 3.25 -3.47
C GLU A 82 16.32 4.76 -3.44
#